data_287eede427e4be6b6074512119cac6a8
#
_entry.id   287eede427e4be6b6074512119cac6a8
#
_cell.length_a   1.000
_cell.length_b   1.000
_cell.length_c   1.000
_cell.angle_alpha   90.00
_cell.angle_beta   90.00
_cell.angle_gamma   90.00
#
_symmetry.space_group_name_H-M   'P 1'
#
loop_
_entity.id
_entity.type
_entity.pdbx_description
1 polymer ?
#
loop_
_entity_poly.entity_id
_entity_poly.type
_entity_poly.pdbx_seq_one_letter_code
_entity_poly.pdbx_strand_id
1 'polypeptide(L)'
;MATIIEQKPAYDIFPVGQEVIFSVSDFATVSAETNVKLIAAVYISKEPISLIGYADYVGTFKTIPNAAGVGMFDLSSVIESYVNADNIAKNSSSYKGAPALVQMTPLHLIDKFSRNTNIARYLQIGFLSEYLDTSQTPPVVVVNLSTAAISNQMTIINGYLKPTDNLKSFSGDFGYYMKKFFLSPLISQGDTAAKWLTNAPAVRYALPTDYGVASLFSFPNDGVKLHHIRLTYYKNDGTVVTEDVDNDFASGGNLPYNSNSDYDILHFGCYPANLYGWSLVFKDLIDSDNIIKYLVTGQDISNIQITESFEVNLLCPNQKGYEPIRLTWLNQWGTWDYYTFNMKSSKSISTKGSTYEQLGGTWNEMHYRPYSFKGGKKSFRVNATEKVIMNTDFVNESESEWFEELINSPEIYILEGYQTVANDKLMQYTFEVEKSKMLRTQAV
;
A
#
# COMPACT_ATOMS: atom_id res chain seq x y z
N MET A 1 1.41 7.85 -42.38
CA MET A 1 2.24 7.08 -41.40
C MET A 1 1.43 6.94 -40.14
N ALA A 2 1.65 5.90 -39.36
CA ALA A 2 0.92 5.69 -38.12
C ALA A 2 1.50 6.60 -37.02
N THR A 3 0.69 6.93 -36.03
CA THR A 3 1.16 7.49 -34.76
C THR A 3 2.19 6.55 -34.14
N ILE A 4 3.30 7.07 -33.63
CA ILE A 4 4.40 6.26 -33.10
C ILE A 4 4.62 6.65 -31.63
N ILE A 5 4.76 5.66 -30.76
CA ILE A 5 5.17 5.85 -29.37
C ILE A 5 6.70 5.89 -29.36
N GLU A 6 7.27 7.08 -29.19
CA GLU A 6 8.72 7.32 -29.20
C GLU A 6 9.34 6.98 -27.85
N GLN A 7 8.60 7.20 -26.78
CA GLN A 7 9.04 6.93 -25.41
C GLN A 7 7.86 6.47 -24.55
N LYS A 8 8.11 5.53 -23.66
CA LYS A 8 7.18 4.98 -22.67
C LYS A 8 7.95 4.60 -21.38
N PRO A 9 7.26 4.26 -20.28
CA PRO A 9 7.93 3.61 -19.16
C PRO A 9 8.71 2.37 -19.58
N ALA A 10 9.94 2.19 -19.05
CA ALA A 10 10.86 1.12 -19.45
C ALA A 10 10.34 -0.29 -19.15
N TYR A 11 9.52 -0.43 -18.12
CA TYR A 11 8.99 -1.71 -17.65
C TYR A 11 7.47 -1.71 -17.70
N ASP A 12 6.92 -2.88 -17.99
CA ASP A 12 5.46 -3.06 -18.06
C ASP A 12 4.81 -3.09 -16.64
N ILE A 13 5.62 -3.07 -15.56
CA ILE A 13 5.13 -2.99 -14.17
C ILE A 13 5.95 -1.93 -13.43
N PHE A 14 5.25 -0.96 -12.85
CA PHE A 14 5.90 0.16 -12.19
C PHE A 14 5.02 0.79 -11.10
N PRO A 15 5.63 1.43 -10.08
CA PRO A 15 4.91 2.19 -9.07
C PRO A 15 4.38 3.51 -9.66
N VAL A 16 3.19 3.93 -9.24
CA VAL A 16 2.54 5.16 -9.74
C VAL A 16 3.23 6.44 -9.28
N GLY A 17 3.94 6.40 -8.15
CA GLY A 17 4.69 7.54 -7.61
C GLY A 17 6.03 7.77 -8.33
N GLN A 18 6.02 7.66 -9.65
CA GLN A 18 7.11 8.03 -10.55
C GLN A 18 6.57 8.84 -11.73
N GLU A 19 7.45 9.44 -12.51
CA GLU A 19 7.08 10.07 -13.77
C GLU A 19 6.60 9.02 -14.77
N VAL A 20 5.37 9.17 -15.28
CA VAL A 20 4.76 8.28 -16.26
C VAL A 20 4.57 9.05 -17.56
N ILE A 21 5.68 9.23 -18.25
CA ILE A 21 5.77 10.06 -19.45
C ILE A 21 5.70 9.17 -20.70
N PHE A 22 4.81 9.57 -21.60
CA PHE A 22 4.76 9.06 -22.97
C PHE A 22 5.10 10.19 -23.92
N SER A 23 6.01 9.92 -24.84
CA SER A 23 6.31 10.79 -25.98
C SER A 23 5.79 10.12 -27.25
N VAL A 24 5.00 10.84 -28.00
CA VAL A 24 4.28 10.31 -29.17
C VAL A 24 4.48 11.24 -30.36
N SER A 25 4.70 10.68 -31.53
CA SER A 25 4.86 11.44 -32.77
C SER A 25 3.83 11.06 -33.84
N ASP A 26 3.39 12.04 -34.61
CA ASP A 26 2.60 11.88 -35.86
C ASP A 26 3.00 12.97 -36.84
N PHE A 27 4.22 12.88 -37.33
CA PHE A 27 4.77 13.88 -38.24
C PHE A 27 3.95 14.01 -39.53
N ALA A 28 3.37 12.92 -40.00
CA ALA A 28 2.62 12.93 -41.26
C ALA A 28 1.35 13.77 -41.14
N THR A 29 0.58 13.59 -40.07
CA THR A 29 -0.62 14.41 -39.82
C THR A 29 -0.24 15.85 -39.53
N VAL A 30 0.80 16.09 -38.71
CA VAL A 30 1.24 17.45 -38.34
C VAL A 30 1.73 18.25 -39.56
N SER A 31 2.36 17.60 -40.56
CA SER A 31 2.85 18.26 -41.76
C SER A 31 1.75 18.52 -42.80
N ALA A 32 0.67 17.73 -42.80
CA ALA A 32 -0.37 17.77 -43.82
C ALA A 32 -1.60 18.57 -43.38
N GLU A 33 -1.90 18.62 -42.09
CA GLU A 33 -3.17 19.10 -41.59
C GLU A 33 -3.02 20.33 -40.65
N THR A 34 -4.13 21.00 -40.38
CA THR A 34 -4.15 22.22 -39.56
C THR A 34 -4.71 21.94 -38.18
N ASN A 35 -4.26 22.69 -37.17
CA ASN A 35 -4.70 22.57 -35.75
C ASN A 35 -4.61 21.14 -35.23
N VAL A 36 -3.52 20.45 -35.51
CA VAL A 36 -3.30 19.09 -35.07
C VAL A 36 -3.10 19.05 -33.58
N LYS A 37 -3.77 18.11 -32.90
CA LYS A 37 -3.51 17.72 -31.52
C LYS A 37 -3.31 16.23 -31.43
N LEU A 38 -2.37 15.83 -30.60
CA LEU A 38 -2.20 14.43 -30.21
C LEU A 38 -3.10 14.11 -29.04
N ILE A 39 -3.63 12.92 -29.03
CA ILE A 39 -4.62 12.44 -28.06
C ILE A 39 -4.07 11.20 -27.36
N ALA A 40 -4.19 11.13 -26.04
CA ALA A 40 -4.01 9.93 -25.26
C ALA A 40 -5.34 9.53 -24.63
N ALA A 41 -5.88 8.39 -25.03
CA ALA A 41 -7.07 7.78 -24.42
C ALA A 41 -6.61 6.75 -23.41
N VAL A 42 -6.91 6.98 -22.12
CA VAL A 42 -6.42 6.17 -21.00
C VAL A 42 -7.49 5.19 -20.56
N TYR A 43 -7.08 3.94 -20.40
CA TYR A 43 -7.91 2.83 -19.94
C TYR A 43 -7.27 2.20 -18.70
N ILE A 44 -8.03 2.07 -17.61
CA ILE A 44 -7.57 1.47 -16.34
C ILE A 44 -8.60 0.46 -15.86
N SER A 45 -8.16 -0.77 -15.62
CA SER A 45 -9.02 -1.89 -15.21
C SER A 45 -8.46 -2.66 -14.02
N LYS A 46 -9.35 -3.38 -13.33
CA LYS A 46 -8.98 -4.39 -12.33
C LYS A 46 -8.55 -5.70 -12.95
N GLU A 47 -9.05 -5.98 -14.15
CA GLU A 47 -8.79 -7.18 -14.91
C GLU A 47 -7.95 -6.86 -16.14
N PRO A 48 -7.26 -7.84 -16.73
CA PRO A 48 -6.50 -7.63 -17.97
C PRO A 48 -7.38 -7.02 -19.06
N ILE A 49 -6.87 -5.96 -19.68
CA ILE A 49 -7.55 -5.26 -20.76
C ILE A 49 -7.36 -6.09 -22.05
N SER A 50 -8.32 -6.91 -22.42
CA SER A 50 -8.22 -7.77 -23.62
C SER A 50 -8.50 -7.01 -24.92
N LEU A 51 -9.32 -5.99 -24.88
CA LEU A 51 -9.65 -5.07 -25.96
C LEU A 51 -9.87 -3.69 -25.35
N ILE A 52 -9.50 -2.65 -26.07
CA ILE A 52 -9.82 -1.29 -25.67
C ILE A 52 -11.35 -1.16 -25.73
N GLY A 53 -11.99 -1.37 -24.58
CA GLY A 53 -13.43 -1.26 -24.40
C GLY A 53 -13.81 0.01 -23.64
N TYR A 54 -15.04 0.46 -23.83
CA TYR A 54 -15.55 1.65 -23.14
C TYR A 54 -15.67 1.49 -21.61
N ALA A 55 -15.75 0.25 -21.13
CA ALA A 55 -15.94 -0.03 -19.70
C ALA A 55 -14.79 0.43 -18.80
N ASP A 56 -13.56 0.41 -19.33
CA ASP A 56 -12.35 0.76 -18.61
C ASP A 56 -11.80 2.14 -18.96
N TYR A 57 -12.54 2.88 -19.77
CA TYR A 57 -12.13 4.20 -20.23
C TYR A 57 -12.19 5.24 -19.11
N VAL A 58 -11.06 5.88 -18.86
CA VAL A 58 -10.86 6.90 -17.83
C VAL A 58 -11.08 8.30 -18.37
N GLY A 59 -10.44 8.59 -19.52
CA GLY A 59 -10.48 9.92 -20.09
C GLY A 59 -9.55 10.09 -21.28
N THR A 60 -9.67 11.25 -21.91
CA THR A 60 -8.85 11.65 -23.07
C THR A 60 -8.06 12.89 -22.71
N PHE A 61 -6.75 12.83 -22.92
CA PHE A 61 -5.83 13.94 -22.75
C PHE A 61 -5.33 14.39 -24.11
N LYS A 62 -5.18 15.70 -24.29
CA LYS A 62 -4.76 16.29 -25.57
C LYS A 62 -3.55 17.18 -25.38
N THR A 63 -2.59 17.08 -26.26
CA THR A 63 -1.42 17.96 -26.32
C THR A 63 -1.20 18.49 -27.72
N ILE A 64 -0.63 19.69 -27.81
CA ILE A 64 -0.23 20.29 -29.08
C ILE A 64 1.17 19.78 -29.41
N PRO A 65 1.36 19.16 -30.59
CA PRO A 65 2.70 18.67 -30.97
C PRO A 65 3.65 19.85 -31.19
N ASN A 66 4.93 19.61 -30.96
CA ASN A 66 5.99 20.55 -31.30
C ASN A 66 6.25 20.56 -32.84
N ALA A 67 7.20 21.39 -33.30
CA ALA A 67 7.54 21.50 -34.71
C ALA A 67 8.07 20.19 -35.34
N ALA A 68 8.52 19.25 -34.55
CA ALA A 68 8.92 17.89 -34.96
C ALA A 68 7.76 16.90 -34.99
N GLY A 69 6.53 17.34 -34.73
CA GLY A 69 5.35 16.47 -34.66
C GLY A 69 5.25 15.61 -33.41
N VAL A 70 6.01 15.95 -32.36
CA VAL A 70 6.07 15.17 -31.09
C VAL A 70 5.30 15.87 -30.00
N GLY A 71 4.48 15.13 -29.26
CA GLY A 71 3.80 15.58 -28.06
C GLY A 71 4.14 14.70 -26.85
N MET A 72 4.13 15.30 -25.69
CA MET A 72 4.39 14.62 -24.42
C MET A 72 3.12 14.56 -23.57
N PHE A 73 2.91 13.42 -22.92
CA PHE A 73 1.85 13.19 -21.94
C PHE A 73 2.46 12.72 -20.63
N ASP A 74 2.26 13.50 -19.58
CA ASP A 74 2.49 13.05 -18.21
C ASP A 74 1.14 12.59 -17.63
N LEU A 75 1.04 11.30 -17.36
CA LEU A 75 -0.17 10.66 -16.87
C LEU A 75 -0.11 10.31 -15.38
N SER A 76 0.97 10.67 -14.69
CA SER A 76 1.24 10.30 -13.28
C SER A 76 0.06 10.61 -12.37
N SER A 77 -0.41 11.86 -12.38
CA SER A 77 -1.48 12.33 -11.50
C SER A 77 -2.84 11.67 -11.76
N VAL A 78 -3.06 11.21 -13.01
CA VAL A 78 -4.31 10.54 -13.37
C VAL A 78 -4.33 9.11 -12.85
N ILE A 79 -3.26 8.37 -13.11
CA ILE A 79 -3.19 6.95 -12.75
C ILE A 79 -3.04 6.74 -11.24
N GLU A 80 -2.40 7.65 -10.53
CA GLU A 80 -2.26 7.59 -9.07
C GLU A 80 -3.60 7.46 -8.34
N SER A 81 -4.65 8.11 -8.85
CA SER A 81 -5.99 8.09 -8.24
C SER A 81 -6.71 6.75 -8.32
N TYR A 82 -6.22 5.80 -9.13
CA TYR A 82 -6.86 4.50 -9.35
C TYR A 82 -6.30 3.35 -8.51
N VAL A 83 -5.21 3.58 -7.81
CA VAL A 83 -4.59 2.62 -6.90
C VAL A 83 -4.63 3.15 -5.47
N ASN A 84 -4.91 2.27 -4.53
CA ASN A 84 -5.01 2.61 -3.11
C ASN A 84 -4.48 1.48 -2.25
N ALA A 85 -4.06 1.80 -1.04
CA ALA A 85 -3.72 0.79 -0.05
C ALA A 85 -4.96 -0.03 0.35
N ASP A 86 -4.76 -1.31 0.60
CA ASP A 86 -5.77 -2.18 1.16
C ASP A 86 -5.74 -2.09 2.69
N ASN A 87 -6.81 -1.57 3.28
CA ASN A 87 -6.96 -1.42 4.74
C ASN A 87 -7.91 -2.47 5.35
N ILE A 88 -8.73 -3.08 4.51
CA ILE A 88 -9.74 -4.04 4.91
C ILE A 88 -9.45 -5.37 4.23
N ALA A 89 -9.51 -6.44 5.01
CA ALA A 89 -9.34 -7.78 4.48
C ALA A 89 -10.47 -8.15 3.54
N LYS A 90 -10.11 -8.73 2.38
CA LYS A 90 -11.06 -9.28 1.42
C LYS A 90 -10.80 -10.76 1.23
N ASN A 91 -11.87 -11.52 1.06
CA ASN A 91 -11.80 -12.95 0.74
C ASN A 91 -10.91 -13.74 1.69
N SER A 92 -10.92 -13.41 2.99
CA SER A 92 -10.23 -14.21 3.99
C SER A 92 -11.01 -15.50 4.24
N SER A 93 -10.44 -16.64 3.88
CA SER A 93 -11.04 -17.96 4.13
C SER A 93 -11.01 -18.35 5.60
N SER A 94 -10.20 -17.69 6.41
CA SER A 94 -9.97 -18.00 7.83
C SER A 94 -11.18 -17.72 8.72
N TYR A 95 -12.13 -16.93 8.25
CA TYR A 95 -13.35 -16.65 9.01
C TYR A 95 -14.45 -17.67 8.75
N LYS A 96 -14.21 -18.92 9.05
CA LYS A 96 -15.25 -19.96 9.00
C LYS A 96 -16.35 -19.64 10.01
N GLY A 97 -17.49 -19.17 9.52
CA GLY A 97 -18.71 -19.02 10.30
C GLY A 97 -19.07 -17.59 10.73
N ALA A 98 -18.32 -16.57 10.33
CA ALA A 98 -18.74 -15.21 10.57
C ALA A 98 -19.70 -14.69 9.49
N PRO A 99 -20.81 -14.05 9.87
CA PRO A 99 -21.76 -13.45 8.93
C PRO A 99 -21.11 -12.25 8.20
N ALA A 100 -21.84 -11.62 7.29
CA ALA A 100 -21.38 -10.55 6.39
C ALA A 100 -20.57 -9.38 7.02
N LEU A 101 -20.53 -9.28 8.35
CA LEU A 101 -19.68 -8.34 9.10
C LEU A 101 -18.16 -8.57 8.92
N VAL A 102 -17.76 -9.75 8.48
CA VAL A 102 -16.35 -10.13 8.22
C VAL A 102 -15.71 -9.29 7.10
N GLN A 103 -16.51 -8.72 6.23
CA GLN A 103 -16.04 -7.85 5.15
C GLN A 103 -15.40 -6.55 5.65
N MET A 104 -15.49 -6.24 6.95
CA MET A 104 -14.95 -5.03 7.56
C MET A 104 -13.79 -5.29 8.52
N THR A 105 -13.21 -6.49 8.50
CA THR A 105 -12.05 -6.76 9.36
C THR A 105 -10.84 -5.96 8.86
N PRO A 106 -10.19 -5.17 9.72
CA PRO A 106 -8.93 -4.52 9.40
C PRO A 106 -7.90 -5.54 8.92
N LEU A 107 -7.16 -5.18 7.88
CA LEU A 107 -6.19 -6.07 7.26
C LEU A 107 -5.14 -6.59 8.25
N HIS A 108 -4.76 -5.76 9.22
CA HIS A 108 -3.77 -6.11 10.26
C HIS A 108 -4.19 -7.28 11.16
N LEU A 109 -5.49 -7.54 11.28
CA LEU A 109 -6.06 -8.53 12.20
C LEU A 109 -6.40 -9.87 11.54
N ILE A 110 -5.99 -10.11 10.32
CA ILE A 110 -6.27 -11.38 9.64
C ILE A 110 -5.57 -12.55 10.34
N ASP A 111 -6.24 -13.68 10.37
CA ASP A 111 -5.67 -14.89 10.97
C ASP A 111 -4.60 -15.48 10.04
N LYS A 112 -4.89 -15.74 8.77
CA LYS A 112 -3.97 -16.36 7.82
C LYS A 112 -3.75 -15.45 6.61
N PHE A 113 -4.57 -15.59 5.59
CA PHE A 113 -4.41 -14.90 4.32
C PHE A 113 -5.55 -13.93 4.01
N SER A 114 -5.21 -12.86 3.30
CA SER A 114 -6.16 -12.00 2.62
C SER A 114 -5.64 -11.69 1.23
N ARG A 115 -6.54 -11.65 0.26
CA ARG A 115 -6.24 -11.35 -1.13
C ARG A 115 -6.87 -10.02 -1.49
N ASN A 116 -6.10 -9.08 -1.93
CA ASN A 116 -6.56 -7.76 -2.27
C ASN A 116 -6.01 -7.31 -3.63
N THR A 117 -6.76 -6.45 -4.32
CA THR A 117 -6.44 -6.01 -5.68
C THR A 117 -6.39 -4.48 -5.81
N ASN A 118 -6.65 -3.71 -4.75
CA ASN A 118 -6.72 -2.24 -4.88
C ASN A 118 -5.35 -1.60 -5.08
N ILE A 119 -4.29 -2.29 -4.67
CA ILE A 119 -2.90 -1.83 -4.81
C ILE A 119 -2.45 -1.84 -6.27
N ALA A 120 -3.01 -2.72 -7.10
CA ALA A 120 -2.59 -2.88 -8.49
C ALA A 120 -3.74 -2.69 -9.48
N ARG A 121 -3.44 -2.16 -10.67
CA ARG A 121 -4.36 -2.02 -11.79
C ARG A 121 -3.63 -2.27 -13.10
N TYR A 122 -4.40 -2.68 -14.11
CA TYR A 122 -3.94 -2.71 -15.49
C TYR A 122 -4.14 -1.34 -16.13
N LEU A 123 -3.17 -0.93 -16.91
CA LEU A 123 -3.15 0.31 -17.67
C LEU A 123 -2.91 0.01 -19.15
N GLN A 124 -3.71 0.61 -20.02
CA GLN A 124 -3.46 0.64 -21.46
C GLN A 124 -3.81 2.00 -22.01
N ILE A 125 -3.06 2.47 -22.99
CA ILE A 125 -3.24 3.81 -23.56
C ILE A 125 -3.32 3.69 -25.07
N GLY A 126 -4.35 4.31 -25.65
CA GLY A 126 -4.48 4.50 -27.09
C GLY A 126 -4.06 5.90 -27.48
N PHE A 127 -3.14 6.01 -28.44
CA PHE A 127 -2.68 7.29 -28.97
C PHE A 127 -3.25 7.54 -30.35
N LEU A 128 -3.76 8.75 -30.57
CA LEU A 128 -4.47 9.17 -31.76
C LEU A 128 -4.06 10.59 -32.11
N SER A 129 -4.41 11.05 -33.27
CA SER A 129 -4.34 12.46 -33.67
C SER A 129 -5.71 13.00 -34.05
N GLU A 130 -5.97 14.26 -33.77
CA GLU A 130 -7.11 15.02 -34.30
C GLU A 130 -6.60 16.24 -35.06
N TYR A 131 -7.35 16.66 -36.08
CA TYR A 131 -7.05 17.85 -36.86
C TYR A 131 -8.33 18.53 -37.29
N LEU A 132 -8.21 19.78 -37.75
CA LEU A 132 -9.32 20.54 -38.30
C LEU A 132 -9.37 20.36 -39.83
N ASP A 133 -10.40 19.65 -40.32
CA ASP A 133 -10.68 19.55 -41.76
C ASP A 133 -11.32 20.84 -42.23
N THR A 134 -10.52 21.64 -42.92
CA THR A 134 -10.95 22.93 -43.51
C THR A 134 -11.59 22.78 -44.88
N SER A 135 -11.64 21.60 -45.46
CA SER A 135 -12.34 21.33 -46.70
C SER A 135 -13.85 21.34 -46.54
N GLN A 136 -14.32 21.19 -45.31
CA GLN A 136 -15.72 21.22 -44.92
C GLN A 136 -16.18 22.64 -44.57
N THR A 137 -17.48 22.95 -44.78
CA THR A 137 -18.05 24.23 -44.37
C THR A 137 -19.32 24.01 -43.56
N PRO A 138 -19.29 24.27 -42.21
CA PRO A 138 -18.16 24.79 -41.42
C PRO A 138 -17.03 23.74 -41.26
N PRO A 139 -15.81 24.16 -40.93
CA PRO A 139 -14.71 23.25 -40.62
C PRO A 139 -15.06 22.27 -39.48
N VAL A 140 -14.67 21.01 -39.62
CA VAL A 140 -15.01 19.93 -38.69
C VAL A 140 -13.75 19.33 -38.10
N VAL A 141 -13.77 19.02 -36.77
CA VAL A 141 -12.70 18.29 -36.12
C VAL A 141 -12.82 16.81 -36.49
N VAL A 142 -11.76 16.26 -37.03
CA VAL A 142 -11.67 14.86 -37.44
C VAL A 142 -10.65 14.15 -36.55
N VAL A 143 -11.03 13.01 -35.97
CA VAL A 143 -10.11 12.12 -35.23
C VAL A 143 -9.63 11.02 -36.16
N ASN A 144 -8.33 10.89 -36.30
CA ASN A 144 -7.71 9.90 -37.16
C ASN A 144 -7.60 8.55 -36.43
N LEU A 145 -8.60 7.70 -36.58
CA LEU A 145 -8.64 6.37 -35.96
C LEU A 145 -7.75 5.36 -36.70
N SER A 146 -7.47 5.59 -38.00
CA SER A 146 -6.70 4.65 -38.82
C SER A 146 -5.21 4.63 -38.48
N THR A 147 -4.71 5.65 -37.78
CA THR A 147 -3.30 5.79 -37.40
C THR A 147 -3.06 5.51 -35.92
N ALA A 148 -4.05 5.01 -35.20
CA ALA A 148 -3.96 4.77 -33.77
C ALA A 148 -2.79 3.84 -33.40
N ALA A 149 -2.01 4.28 -32.41
CA ALA A 149 -1.01 3.43 -31.73
C ALA A 149 -1.53 3.03 -30.34
N ILE A 150 -1.38 1.76 -29.98
CA ILE A 150 -1.82 1.25 -28.70
C ILE A 150 -0.59 0.81 -27.90
N SER A 151 -0.48 1.25 -26.66
CA SER A 151 0.59 0.80 -25.77
C SER A 151 0.44 -0.69 -25.43
N ASN A 152 1.53 -1.32 -25.00
CA ASN A 152 1.42 -2.59 -24.32
C ASN A 152 0.52 -2.42 -23.09
N GLN A 153 -0.08 -3.52 -22.66
CA GLN A 153 -0.73 -3.55 -21.35
C GLN A 153 0.35 -3.47 -20.27
N MET A 154 0.19 -2.55 -19.36
CA MET A 154 1.09 -2.30 -18.24
C MET A 154 0.35 -2.54 -16.93
N THR A 155 1.09 -2.73 -15.86
CA THR A 155 0.54 -2.82 -14.51
C THR A 155 1.11 -1.70 -13.65
N ILE A 156 0.23 -0.95 -13.06
CA ILE A 156 0.55 0.09 -12.09
C ILE A 156 0.30 -0.42 -10.68
N ILE A 157 1.17 -0.09 -9.76
CA ILE A 157 1.03 -0.43 -8.34
C ILE A 157 1.05 0.83 -7.47
N ASN A 158 0.37 0.77 -6.33
CA ASN A 158 0.41 1.83 -5.35
C ASN A 158 1.77 1.85 -4.65
N GLY A 159 2.69 2.63 -5.15
CA GLY A 159 4.04 2.78 -4.59
C GLY A 159 4.65 4.08 -5.06
N TYR A 160 5.78 4.45 -4.46
CA TYR A 160 6.52 5.65 -4.85
C TYR A 160 8.02 5.35 -4.97
N LEU A 161 8.71 6.11 -5.80
CA LEU A 161 10.16 6.07 -5.91
C LEU A 161 10.78 7.20 -5.10
N LYS A 162 11.81 6.87 -4.32
CA LYS A 162 12.64 7.90 -3.69
C LYS A 162 13.50 8.59 -4.76
N PRO A 163 13.92 9.85 -4.57
CA PRO A 163 14.81 10.54 -5.51
C PRO A 163 16.14 9.83 -5.73
N THR A 164 16.56 8.98 -4.78
CA THR A 164 17.75 8.15 -4.85
C THR A 164 17.55 6.86 -5.63
N ASP A 165 16.32 6.45 -5.84
CA ASP A 165 16.02 5.27 -6.65
C ASP A 165 16.47 5.52 -8.09
N ASN A 166 17.13 4.53 -8.64
CA ASN A 166 17.77 4.69 -9.93
C ASN A 166 16.76 4.60 -11.05
N LEU A 167 16.33 5.74 -11.55
CA LEU A 167 15.40 5.89 -12.68
C LEU A 167 16.09 5.66 -14.05
N LYS A 168 17.17 4.90 -14.11
CA LYS A 168 17.90 4.69 -15.35
C LYS A 168 17.15 3.76 -16.29
N SER A 169 16.96 4.24 -17.47
CA SER A 169 16.50 3.46 -18.59
C SER A 169 17.66 2.94 -19.43
N PHE A 170 17.41 1.85 -20.13
CA PHE A 170 18.40 1.24 -21.03
C PHE A 170 18.42 1.90 -22.42
N SER A 171 17.38 2.59 -22.82
CA SER A 171 17.23 3.17 -24.16
C SER A 171 16.51 4.52 -24.16
N GLY A 172 16.65 5.30 -23.09
CA GLY A 172 15.95 6.56 -22.97
C GLY A 172 14.59 6.48 -22.24
N ASP A 173 14.11 5.27 -21.93
CA ASP A 173 12.86 5.06 -21.20
C ASP A 173 13.09 5.06 -19.68
N PHE A 174 12.15 5.53 -18.88
CA PHE A 174 12.25 5.60 -17.43
C PHE A 174 11.59 4.40 -16.76
N GLY A 175 12.14 3.91 -15.66
CA GLY A 175 11.47 2.89 -14.89
C GLY A 175 12.29 2.27 -13.79
N TYR A 176 11.59 1.67 -12.84
CA TYR A 176 12.16 0.91 -11.75
C TYR A 176 11.89 -0.58 -11.94
N TYR A 177 12.92 -1.40 -11.75
CA TYR A 177 12.82 -2.84 -11.97
C TYR A 177 12.12 -3.55 -10.82
N MET A 178 10.82 -3.83 -11.00
CA MET A 178 9.98 -4.47 -9.97
C MET A 178 10.11 -6.00 -9.90
N LYS A 179 10.83 -6.64 -10.83
CA LYS A 179 10.89 -8.11 -10.94
C LYS A 179 11.41 -8.81 -9.68
N LYS A 180 12.21 -8.12 -8.86
CA LYS A 180 12.69 -8.66 -7.58
C LYS A 180 11.57 -9.01 -6.58
N PHE A 181 10.37 -8.48 -6.77
CA PHE A 181 9.20 -8.75 -5.93
C PHE A 181 8.30 -9.86 -6.48
N PHE A 182 8.58 -10.37 -7.67
CA PHE A 182 7.75 -11.38 -8.29
C PHE A 182 8.18 -12.77 -7.89
N LEU A 183 7.21 -13.63 -7.64
CA LEU A 183 7.42 -15.05 -7.57
C LEU A 183 7.80 -15.54 -8.95
N SER A 184 9.05 -15.84 -9.18
CA SER A 184 9.60 -16.18 -10.50
C SER A 184 10.13 -17.61 -10.55
N PRO A 185 9.91 -18.36 -11.65
CA PRO A 185 10.51 -19.68 -11.84
C PRO A 185 12.04 -19.62 -11.99
N LEU A 186 12.62 -18.44 -12.18
CA LEU A 186 14.06 -18.25 -12.33
C LEU A 186 14.85 -18.47 -11.04
N ILE A 187 14.19 -18.58 -9.90
CA ILE A 187 14.83 -18.93 -8.61
C ILE A 187 15.59 -20.27 -8.71
N SER A 188 15.07 -21.23 -9.50
CA SER A 188 15.74 -22.49 -9.77
C SER A 188 17.03 -22.35 -10.62
N GLN A 189 17.28 -21.18 -11.20
CA GLN A 189 18.44 -20.88 -12.04
C GLN A 189 19.50 -20.03 -11.33
N GLY A 190 19.37 -19.84 -10.01
CA GLY A 190 20.31 -19.08 -9.19
C GLY A 190 19.95 -17.60 -9.00
N ASP A 191 18.76 -17.19 -9.42
CA ASP A 191 18.23 -15.87 -9.05
C ASP A 191 17.82 -15.85 -7.58
N THR A 192 17.84 -14.67 -6.99
CA THR A 192 17.42 -14.45 -5.61
C THR A 192 15.92 -14.69 -5.45
N ALA A 193 15.54 -15.27 -4.32
CA ALA A 193 14.16 -15.47 -3.92
C ALA A 193 13.37 -14.13 -3.95
N ALA A 194 12.07 -14.19 -4.25
CA ALA A 194 11.23 -13.00 -4.33
C ALA A 194 11.23 -12.24 -3.00
N LYS A 195 11.34 -10.93 -3.07
CA LYS A 195 11.23 -10.05 -1.90
C LYS A 195 9.79 -9.88 -1.49
N TRP A 196 9.57 -9.77 -0.20
CA TRP A 196 8.34 -9.24 0.35
C TRP A 196 8.18 -7.76 -0.06
N LEU A 197 6.94 -7.30 -0.17
CA LEU A 197 6.63 -5.91 -0.50
C LEU A 197 6.92 -4.99 0.70
N THR A 198 8.16 -4.94 1.12
CA THR A 198 8.64 -4.15 2.25
C THR A 198 10.13 -3.87 2.11
N ASN A 199 10.59 -2.79 2.69
CA ASN A 199 12.00 -2.51 2.91
C ASN A 199 12.41 -2.74 4.39
N ALA A 200 11.51 -3.30 5.20
CA ALA A 200 11.85 -3.67 6.57
C ALA A 200 13.04 -4.63 6.62
N PRO A 201 13.90 -4.53 7.63
CA PRO A 201 14.98 -5.47 7.84
C PRO A 201 14.51 -6.92 7.89
N ALA A 202 15.38 -7.84 7.49
CA ALA A 202 15.10 -9.28 7.56
C ALA A 202 14.91 -9.78 9.00
N VAL A 203 15.48 -9.09 9.98
CA VAL A 203 15.30 -9.37 11.41
C VAL A 203 14.37 -8.32 12.00
N ARG A 204 13.26 -8.78 12.55
CA ARG A 204 12.21 -7.93 13.14
C ARG A 204 11.99 -8.32 14.58
N TYR A 205 11.44 -7.38 15.36
CA TYR A 205 11.12 -7.58 16.75
C TYR A 205 9.63 -7.35 16.99
N ALA A 206 9.00 -8.23 17.78
CA ALA A 206 7.58 -8.12 18.06
C ALA A 206 7.24 -8.58 19.49
N LEU A 207 6.25 -7.96 20.09
CA LEU A 207 5.63 -8.42 21.31
C LEU A 207 4.62 -9.55 21.01
N PRO A 208 4.32 -10.43 21.96
CA PRO A 208 3.28 -11.45 21.81
C PRO A 208 1.89 -10.91 21.43
N THR A 209 1.64 -9.64 21.75
CA THR A 209 0.37 -8.93 21.47
C THR A 209 0.35 -8.21 20.11
N ASP A 210 1.45 -8.22 19.38
CA ASP A 210 1.60 -7.47 18.15
C ASP A 210 0.91 -8.15 16.96
N TYR A 211 0.09 -7.38 16.26
CA TYR A 211 -0.55 -7.74 15.00
C TYR A 211 0.19 -7.13 13.80
N GLY A 212 0.01 -7.74 12.64
CA GLY A 212 0.48 -7.21 11.37
C GLY A 212 0.56 -8.26 10.27
N VAL A 213 0.77 -7.81 9.06
CA VAL A 213 0.82 -8.66 7.87
C VAL A 213 2.14 -8.47 7.12
N ALA A 214 2.55 -9.50 6.40
CA ALA A 214 3.54 -9.42 5.33
C ALA A 214 2.84 -9.60 3.99
N SER A 215 3.31 -8.88 2.98
CA SER A 215 2.63 -8.82 1.69
C SER A 215 3.54 -9.32 0.57
N LEU A 216 2.96 -10.11 -0.34
CA LEU A 216 3.61 -10.67 -1.51
C LEU A 216 2.85 -10.24 -2.76
N PHE A 217 3.61 -10.02 -3.83
CA PHE A 217 3.05 -9.74 -5.14
C PHE A 217 2.95 -11.04 -5.95
N SER A 218 1.73 -11.40 -6.34
CA SER A 218 1.48 -12.55 -7.20
C SER A 218 1.32 -12.12 -8.65
N PHE A 219 2.16 -12.66 -9.52
CA PHE A 219 2.13 -12.37 -10.95
C PHE A 219 1.46 -13.52 -11.71
N PRO A 220 0.42 -13.26 -12.53
CA PRO A 220 -0.41 -14.32 -13.08
C PRO A 220 0.30 -15.21 -14.11
N ASN A 221 1.32 -14.72 -14.79
CA ASN A 221 1.95 -15.40 -15.91
C ASN A 221 3.24 -16.16 -15.57
N ASP A 222 3.78 -15.99 -14.37
CA ASP A 222 4.96 -16.75 -13.96
C ASP A 222 4.52 -18.09 -13.33
N GLY A 223 5.06 -19.20 -13.83
CA GLY A 223 4.64 -20.55 -13.45
C GLY A 223 4.86 -20.93 -11.99
N VAL A 224 5.51 -20.08 -11.19
CA VAL A 224 5.76 -20.29 -9.77
C VAL A 224 4.67 -19.63 -8.95
N LYS A 225 4.06 -20.41 -8.07
CA LYS A 225 2.95 -19.98 -7.23
C LYS A 225 3.24 -20.28 -5.78
N LEU A 226 2.83 -19.38 -4.90
CA LEU A 226 2.90 -19.63 -3.47
C LEU A 226 1.91 -20.75 -3.10
N HIS A 227 2.43 -21.90 -2.67
CA HIS A 227 1.62 -23.00 -2.19
C HIS A 227 1.34 -22.86 -0.69
N HIS A 228 2.39 -22.62 0.09
CA HIS A 228 2.26 -22.45 1.54
C HIS A 228 3.32 -21.51 2.10
N ILE A 229 3.05 -20.99 3.27
CA ILE A 229 4.03 -20.30 4.11
C ILE A 229 4.54 -21.30 5.13
N ARG A 230 5.85 -21.49 5.18
CA ARG A 230 6.52 -22.25 6.23
C ARG A 230 6.92 -21.33 7.37
N LEU A 231 6.44 -21.67 8.57
CA LEU A 231 6.85 -21.07 9.83
C LEU A 231 7.84 -22.03 10.50
N THR A 232 9.02 -21.53 10.84
CA THR A 232 10.06 -22.30 11.50
C THR A 232 10.32 -21.71 12.87
N TYR A 233 9.87 -22.40 13.93
CA TYR A 233 9.94 -21.96 15.31
C TYR A 233 11.20 -22.46 15.98
N TYR A 234 11.95 -21.58 16.62
CA TYR A 234 13.15 -21.88 17.40
C TYR A 234 12.83 -21.80 18.88
N LYS A 235 13.00 -22.92 19.55
CA LYS A 235 12.72 -23.07 20.97
C LYS A 235 13.90 -22.67 21.86
N ASN A 236 13.61 -22.44 23.14
CA ASN A 236 14.62 -22.14 24.16
C ASN A 236 15.62 -23.29 24.37
N ASP A 237 15.23 -24.54 24.10
CA ASP A 237 16.06 -25.73 24.20
C ASP A 237 16.95 -25.98 22.98
N GLY A 238 16.89 -25.09 21.97
CA GLY A 238 17.61 -25.20 20.71
C GLY A 238 16.94 -26.13 19.69
N THR A 239 15.82 -26.75 20.00
CA THR A 239 15.05 -27.54 19.03
C THR A 239 14.25 -26.66 18.11
N VAL A 240 13.92 -27.20 16.93
CA VAL A 240 13.20 -26.50 15.88
C VAL A 240 11.91 -27.25 15.55
N VAL A 241 10.82 -26.50 15.42
CA VAL A 241 9.52 -27.01 14.97
C VAL A 241 9.09 -26.25 13.73
N THR A 242 8.55 -26.94 12.74
CA THR A 242 8.03 -26.33 11.51
C THR A 242 6.52 -26.51 11.41
N GLU A 243 5.85 -25.51 10.87
CA GLU A 243 4.43 -25.54 10.54
C GLU A 243 4.23 -24.96 9.16
N ASP A 244 3.53 -25.68 8.30
CA ASP A 244 3.18 -25.24 6.96
C ASP A 244 1.74 -24.74 6.94
N VAL A 245 1.56 -23.55 6.38
CA VAL A 245 0.26 -22.86 6.29
C VAL A 245 -0.12 -22.78 4.84
N ASP A 246 -1.06 -23.63 4.44
CA ASP A 246 -1.52 -23.67 3.06
C ASP A 246 -2.20 -22.37 2.65
N ASN A 247 -1.94 -21.97 1.41
CA ASN A 247 -2.60 -20.83 0.81
C ASN A 247 -4.06 -21.19 0.49
N ASP A 248 -4.97 -20.73 1.34
CA ASP A 248 -6.41 -21.04 1.27
C ASP A 248 -7.12 -20.53 0.00
N PHE A 249 -6.46 -19.71 -0.80
CA PHE A 249 -6.99 -19.25 -2.10
C PHE A 249 -6.75 -20.23 -3.25
N ALA A 250 -6.20 -21.40 -2.96
CA ALA A 250 -6.12 -22.48 -3.92
C ALA A 250 -7.53 -23.01 -4.25
N SER A 251 -7.97 -22.89 -5.48
CA SER A 251 -9.24 -23.47 -5.89
C SER A 251 -9.10 -24.99 -6.03
N GLY A 252 -9.96 -25.75 -5.35
CA GLY A 252 -10.10 -27.20 -5.57
C GLY A 252 -9.15 -28.09 -4.82
N GLY A 253 -8.69 -27.70 -3.65
CA GLY A 253 -8.13 -28.63 -2.66
C GLY A 253 -6.68 -29.03 -2.84
N ASN A 254 -5.96 -28.60 -3.86
CA ASN A 254 -4.52 -28.90 -4.03
C ASN A 254 -3.80 -28.04 -5.06
N LEU A 255 -4.40 -26.98 -5.55
CA LEU A 255 -3.72 -26.16 -6.55
C LEU A 255 -3.35 -24.80 -5.98
N PRO A 256 -2.12 -24.36 -6.21
CA PRO A 256 -1.72 -23.00 -5.90
C PRO A 256 -2.69 -22.05 -6.56
N TYR A 257 -2.93 -20.94 -5.90
CA TYR A 257 -3.70 -19.82 -6.36
C TYR A 257 -3.71 -19.69 -7.90
N ASN A 258 -4.87 -19.94 -8.47
CA ASN A 258 -5.07 -19.94 -9.91
C ASN A 258 -5.87 -18.69 -10.27
N SER A 259 -5.27 -17.51 -10.16
CA SER A 259 -5.82 -16.39 -10.90
C SER A 259 -5.32 -16.51 -12.32
N ASN A 260 -6.21 -16.84 -13.19
CA ASN A 260 -5.88 -16.88 -14.61
C ASN A 260 -5.64 -15.48 -15.21
N SER A 261 -5.80 -14.42 -14.44
CA SER A 261 -5.86 -13.08 -15.03
C SER A 261 -5.52 -11.90 -14.13
N ASP A 262 -5.46 -12.04 -12.79
CA ASP A 262 -5.39 -10.86 -11.94
C ASP A 262 -4.06 -10.72 -11.21
N TYR A 263 -3.51 -9.51 -11.19
CA TYR A 263 -2.45 -9.16 -10.26
C TYR A 263 -3.06 -9.03 -8.87
N ASP A 264 -2.61 -9.87 -7.95
CA ASP A 264 -3.07 -9.84 -6.58
C ASP A 264 -1.93 -9.56 -5.63
N ILE A 265 -2.28 -8.85 -4.59
CA ILE A 265 -1.46 -8.76 -3.42
C ILE A 265 -2.01 -9.75 -2.41
N LEU A 266 -1.15 -10.70 -2.04
CA LEU A 266 -1.44 -11.66 -1.00
C LEU A 266 -0.85 -11.16 0.31
N HIS A 267 -1.71 -10.96 1.30
CA HIS A 267 -1.32 -10.59 2.65
C HIS A 267 -1.38 -11.82 3.56
N PHE A 268 -0.36 -12.00 4.37
CA PHE A 268 -0.28 -13.06 5.36
C PHE A 268 -0.12 -12.49 6.76
N GLY A 269 -0.99 -12.87 7.68
CA GLY A 269 -0.93 -12.48 9.10
C GLY A 269 0.21 -13.21 9.79
N CYS A 270 1.37 -12.57 9.90
CA CYS A 270 2.63 -13.22 10.27
C CYS A 270 3.15 -12.81 11.64
N TYR A 271 2.52 -11.86 12.33
CA TYR A 271 2.97 -11.43 13.65
C TYR A 271 2.38 -12.30 14.78
N PRO A 272 2.96 -12.25 15.99
CA PRO A 272 2.61 -13.18 17.06
C PRO A 272 1.12 -13.27 17.39
N ALA A 273 0.43 -12.13 17.50
CA ALA A 273 -0.98 -12.13 17.83
C ALA A 273 -1.88 -12.66 16.70
N ASN A 274 -1.45 -12.53 15.43
CA ASN A 274 -2.13 -13.18 14.31
C ASN A 274 -1.99 -14.70 14.40
N LEU A 275 -0.76 -15.20 14.63
CA LEU A 275 -0.47 -16.63 14.73
C LEU A 275 -1.17 -17.28 15.92
N TYR A 276 -1.18 -16.61 17.08
CA TYR A 276 -1.85 -17.08 18.28
C TYR A 276 -3.36 -17.34 18.06
N GLY A 277 -3.98 -16.61 17.16
CA GLY A 277 -5.40 -16.74 16.86
C GLY A 277 -5.80 -18.08 16.22
N TRP A 278 -4.88 -18.75 15.50
CA TRP A 278 -5.23 -19.93 14.71
C TRP A 278 -4.23 -21.08 14.79
N SER A 279 -2.92 -20.83 15.04
CA SER A 279 -1.90 -21.87 15.14
C SER A 279 -1.88 -22.47 16.54
N LEU A 280 -2.25 -23.73 16.65
CA LEU A 280 -2.16 -24.47 17.91
C LEU A 280 -0.68 -24.68 18.30
N VAL A 281 0.19 -24.92 17.33
CA VAL A 281 1.63 -25.10 17.56
C VAL A 281 2.23 -23.83 18.15
N PHE A 282 1.98 -22.69 17.54
CA PHE A 282 2.48 -21.41 18.04
C PHE A 282 1.90 -21.07 19.42
N LYS A 283 0.61 -21.31 19.61
CA LYS A 283 -0.07 -21.09 20.89
C LYS A 283 0.55 -21.90 22.03
N ASP A 284 0.78 -23.19 21.81
CA ASP A 284 1.42 -24.08 22.80
C ASP A 284 2.83 -23.61 23.14
N LEU A 285 3.58 -23.13 22.14
CA LEU A 285 4.95 -22.62 22.32
C LEU A 285 4.96 -21.30 23.13
N ILE A 286 4.05 -20.37 22.85
CA ILE A 286 3.91 -19.10 23.59
C ILE A 286 3.42 -19.37 25.02
N ASP A 287 2.37 -20.17 25.18
CA ASP A 287 1.77 -20.45 26.50
C ASP A 287 2.74 -21.21 27.42
N SER A 288 3.67 -21.98 26.85
CA SER A 288 4.73 -22.68 27.59
C SER A 288 6.03 -21.87 27.76
N ASP A 289 6.07 -20.62 27.27
CA ASP A 289 7.27 -19.76 27.25
C ASP A 289 8.51 -20.46 26.62
N ASN A 290 8.28 -21.24 25.57
CA ASN A 290 9.29 -22.08 24.93
C ASN A 290 9.52 -21.69 23.46
N ILE A 291 9.59 -20.41 23.15
CA ILE A 291 9.91 -19.88 21.82
C ILE A 291 10.73 -18.59 21.95
N ILE A 292 11.81 -18.51 21.16
CA ILE A 292 12.65 -17.30 21.08
C ILE A 292 12.30 -16.47 19.87
N LYS A 293 12.19 -17.15 18.72
CA LYS A 293 12.00 -16.52 17.41
C LYS A 293 11.40 -17.50 16.41
N TYR A 294 10.97 -16.98 15.30
CA TYR A 294 10.53 -17.78 14.16
C TYR A 294 10.91 -17.14 12.83
N LEU A 295 11.05 -17.98 11.81
CA LEU A 295 11.24 -17.57 10.40
C LEU A 295 9.93 -17.72 9.63
N VAL A 296 9.70 -16.81 8.71
CA VAL A 296 8.58 -16.84 7.76
C VAL A 296 9.15 -16.96 6.37
N THR A 297 8.74 -17.99 5.63
CA THR A 297 9.28 -18.31 4.31
C THR A 297 8.17 -18.81 3.39
N GLY A 298 8.05 -18.25 2.20
CA GLY A 298 7.12 -18.74 1.18
C GLY A 298 7.72 -19.90 0.38
N GLN A 299 6.90 -20.93 0.13
CA GLN A 299 7.31 -22.13 -0.60
C GLN A 299 6.32 -22.51 -1.69
N ASP A 300 6.81 -23.19 -2.72
CA ASP A 300 6.00 -23.80 -3.76
C ASP A 300 5.44 -25.18 -3.35
N ILE A 301 4.72 -25.83 -4.26
CA ILE A 301 4.17 -27.18 -4.05
C ILE A 301 5.26 -28.25 -3.85
N SER A 302 6.46 -28.01 -4.32
CA SER A 302 7.62 -28.92 -4.20
C SER A 302 8.43 -28.67 -2.93
N ASN A 303 7.96 -27.80 -2.04
CA ASN A 303 8.69 -27.33 -0.85
C ASN A 303 9.99 -26.57 -1.19
N ILE A 304 10.06 -25.97 -2.36
CA ILE A 304 11.18 -25.11 -2.74
C ILE A 304 10.87 -23.69 -2.25
N GLN A 305 11.85 -23.10 -1.58
CA GLN A 305 11.75 -21.70 -1.15
C GLN A 305 11.67 -20.77 -2.36
N ILE A 306 10.64 -19.94 -2.38
CA ILE A 306 10.39 -18.97 -3.46
C ILE A 306 10.43 -17.51 -3.00
N THR A 307 10.45 -17.27 -1.68
CA THR A 307 10.58 -15.93 -1.11
C THR A 307 11.83 -15.80 -0.26
N GLU A 308 12.30 -14.58 -0.07
CA GLU A 308 13.24 -14.29 1.01
C GLU A 308 12.60 -14.66 2.35
N SER A 309 13.43 -15.12 3.30
CA SER A 309 12.99 -15.37 4.67
C SER A 309 13.15 -14.11 5.51
N PHE A 310 12.24 -13.87 6.41
CA PHE A 310 12.47 -12.91 7.49
C PHE A 310 12.25 -13.56 8.86
N GLU A 311 12.97 -13.05 9.83
CA GLU A 311 12.97 -13.52 11.20
C GLU A 311 12.18 -12.58 12.08
N VAL A 312 11.36 -13.13 12.98
CA VAL A 312 10.66 -12.39 14.03
C VAL A 312 11.16 -12.86 15.38
N ASN A 313 11.85 -11.98 16.08
CA ASN A 313 12.33 -12.19 17.45
C ASN A 313 11.26 -11.72 18.45
N LEU A 314 10.93 -12.58 19.40
CA LEU A 314 9.94 -12.26 20.42
C LEU A 314 10.56 -11.41 21.54
N LEU A 315 9.94 -10.28 21.78
CA LEU A 315 10.29 -9.41 22.89
C LEU A 315 9.52 -9.82 24.13
N CYS A 316 10.19 -9.81 25.29
CA CYS A 316 9.50 -9.99 26.56
C CYS A 316 8.60 -8.79 26.83
N PRO A 317 7.32 -9.02 27.18
CA PRO A 317 6.44 -7.93 27.58
C PRO A 317 6.99 -7.25 28.85
N ASN A 318 6.84 -5.94 28.92
CA ASN A 318 7.23 -5.11 30.07
C ASN A 318 8.72 -5.11 30.46
N GLN A 319 9.62 -5.37 29.52
CA GLN A 319 11.06 -5.45 29.80
C GLN A 319 11.63 -4.21 30.51
N LYS A 320 11.04 -3.03 30.29
CA LYS A 320 11.50 -1.74 30.86
C LYS A 320 10.41 -0.98 31.61
N GLY A 321 9.22 -1.56 31.77
CA GLY A 321 8.09 -0.94 32.47
C GLY A 321 7.43 0.23 31.73
N TYR A 322 7.71 0.39 30.44
CA TYR A 322 7.07 1.38 29.58
C TYR A 322 5.92 0.75 28.80
N GLU A 323 4.89 1.56 28.53
CA GLU A 323 3.78 1.16 27.67
C GLU A 323 4.24 1.15 26.21
N PRO A 324 4.17 0.01 25.50
CA PRO A 324 4.56 -0.07 24.13
C PRO A 324 3.52 0.61 23.24
N ILE A 325 3.98 1.31 22.21
CA ILE A 325 3.12 1.94 21.21
C ILE A 325 3.46 1.32 19.84
N ARG A 326 2.48 0.63 19.25
CA ARG A 326 2.64 0.02 17.93
C ARG A 326 2.14 0.95 16.85
N LEU A 327 2.99 1.21 15.86
CA LEU A 327 2.64 1.95 14.65
C LEU A 327 2.57 1.01 13.46
N THR A 328 1.72 1.40 12.52
CA THR A 328 1.74 0.94 11.14
C THR A 328 1.75 2.12 10.20
N TRP A 329 2.41 1.98 9.08
CA TRP A 329 2.47 3.00 8.04
C TRP A 329 2.46 2.39 6.66
N LEU A 330 1.97 3.16 5.71
CA LEU A 330 2.01 2.79 4.31
C LEU A 330 3.45 2.90 3.81
N ASN A 331 4.02 1.78 3.39
CA ASN A 331 5.40 1.72 2.92
C ASN A 331 5.55 2.12 1.45
N GLN A 332 6.77 2.16 0.96
CA GLN A 332 7.11 2.55 -0.41
C GLN A 332 6.39 1.72 -1.50
N TRP A 333 5.99 0.48 -1.18
CA TRP A 333 5.38 -0.47 -2.11
C TRP A 333 3.85 -0.54 -2.01
N GLY A 334 3.25 0.39 -1.26
CA GLY A 334 1.79 0.48 -1.11
C GLY A 334 1.19 -0.54 -0.16
N THR A 335 2.01 -1.20 0.64
CA THR A 335 1.61 -2.14 1.69
C THR A 335 1.94 -1.60 3.07
N TRP A 336 1.73 -2.39 4.12
CA TRP A 336 1.86 -1.92 5.49
C TRP A 336 3.11 -2.46 6.16
N ASP A 337 3.86 -1.57 6.79
CA ASP A 337 4.96 -1.89 7.68
C ASP A 337 4.61 -1.59 9.14
N TYR A 338 5.31 -2.24 10.08
CA TYR A 338 4.94 -2.24 11.49
C TYR A 338 6.17 -2.13 12.37
N TYR A 339 6.09 -1.27 13.39
CA TYR A 339 7.11 -1.18 14.42
C TYR A 339 6.49 -0.89 15.78
N THR A 340 7.05 -1.50 16.85
CA THR A 340 6.60 -1.28 18.21
C THR A 340 7.64 -0.50 18.99
N PHE A 341 7.28 0.73 19.35
CA PHE A 341 8.08 1.61 20.20
C PHE A 341 7.92 1.19 21.67
N ASN A 342 8.90 0.50 22.20
CA ASN A 342 8.86 -0.10 23.55
C ASN A 342 9.66 0.67 24.59
N MET A 343 10.19 1.85 24.23
CA MET A 343 10.90 2.73 25.14
C MET A 343 9.98 3.80 25.70
N LYS A 344 10.51 4.63 26.59
CA LYS A 344 9.77 5.70 27.24
C LYS A 344 9.03 6.57 26.23
N SER A 345 7.72 6.66 26.38
CA SER A 345 6.89 7.63 25.67
C SER A 345 6.50 8.80 26.58
N SER A 346 6.22 9.94 25.99
CA SER A 346 5.64 11.08 26.72
C SER A 346 4.46 11.64 25.95
N LYS A 347 3.37 11.84 26.67
CA LYS A 347 2.10 12.34 26.13
C LYS A 347 1.85 13.74 26.67
N SER A 348 1.58 14.69 25.80
CA SER A 348 1.23 16.05 26.16
C SER A 348 -0.04 16.49 25.45
N ILE A 349 -0.91 17.19 26.18
CA ILE A 349 -2.15 17.73 25.64
C ILE A 349 -2.05 19.24 25.67
N SER A 350 -2.18 19.87 24.51
CA SER A 350 -2.28 21.32 24.37
C SER A 350 -3.72 21.69 24.05
N THR A 351 -4.29 22.60 24.85
CA THR A 351 -5.66 23.04 24.65
C THR A 351 -5.69 24.51 24.22
N LYS A 352 -6.52 24.79 23.23
CA LYS A 352 -6.80 26.16 22.78
C LYS A 352 -8.29 26.45 22.91
N GLY A 353 -8.65 27.31 23.85
CA GLY A 353 -10.03 27.72 24.09
C GLY A 353 -10.40 29.00 23.35
N SER A 354 -11.61 29.06 22.82
CA SER A 354 -12.26 30.28 22.37
C SER A 354 -13.28 30.70 23.40
N THR A 355 -13.23 31.93 23.81
CA THR A 355 -14.15 32.49 24.80
C THR A 355 -15.06 33.54 24.18
N TYR A 356 -16.25 33.68 24.73
CA TYR A 356 -17.16 34.78 24.41
C TYR A 356 -17.57 35.46 25.70
N GLU A 357 -17.95 36.71 25.61
CA GLU A 357 -18.49 37.46 26.71
C GLU A 357 -20.01 37.40 26.66
N GLN A 358 -20.59 36.89 27.72
CA GLN A 358 -22.03 36.82 27.86
C GLN A 358 -22.55 38.12 28.43
N LEU A 359 -23.60 38.68 27.82
CA LEU A 359 -24.31 39.84 28.36
C LEU A 359 -24.88 39.51 29.75
N GLY A 360 -24.65 40.43 30.66
CA GLY A 360 -25.15 40.30 32.04
C GLY A 360 -26.63 40.65 32.16
N GLY A 361 -27.28 40.15 33.20
CA GLY A 361 -28.63 40.53 33.55
C GLY A 361 -29.72 40.21 32.53
N THR A 362 -30.82 40.94 32.64
CA THR A 362 -32.02 40.76 31.79
C THR A 362 -32.11 41.86 30.71
N TRP A 363 -31.07 41.97 29.88
CA TRP A 363 -30.95 43.02 28.85
C TRP A 363 -32.12 43.01 27.82
N ASN A 364 -32.85 41.92 27.72
CA ASN A 364 -33.97 41.73 26.79
C ASN A 364 -35.34 41.78 27.48
N GLU A 365 -35.39 42.19 28.74
CA GLU A 365 -36.63 42.36 29.49
C GLU A 365 -36.89 43.83 29.75
N MET A 366 -38.16 44.20 30.08
CA MET A 366 -38.56 45.57 30.34
C MET A 366 -37.79 46.20 31.54
N HIS A 367 -37.34 45.35 32.48
CA HIS A 367 -36.56 45.81 33.63
C HIS A 367 -35.24 45.05 33.73
N TYR A 368 -34.14 45.81 33.82
CA TYR A 368 -32.85 45.22 34.00
C TYR A 368 -32.70 44.64 35.45
N ARG A 369 -32.37 43.37 35.53
CA ARG A 369 -32.03 42.66 36.77
C ARG A 369 -30.64 42.08 36.62
N PRO A 370 -29.70 42.45 37.53
CA PRO A 370 -28.37 41.82 37.53
C PRO A 370 -28.46 40.42 38.08
N TYR A 371 -28.01 39.43 37.34
CA TYR A 371 -27.85 38.07 37.82
C TYR A 371 -26.35 37.72 37.88
N SER A 372 -25.84 37.41 39.07
CA SER A 372 -24.43 37.16 39.28
C SER A 372 -23.90 35.93 38.53
N PHE A 373 -24.79 35.02 38.14
CA PHE A 373 -24.44 33.83 37.35
C PHE A 373 -24.47 34.09 35.83
N LYS A 374 -25.00 35.24 35.39
CA LYS A 374 -24.99 35.68 34.00
C LYS A 374 -23.91 36.74 33.82
N GLY A 375 -23.22 36.69 32.65
CA GLY A 375 -22.17 37.63 32.33
C GLY A 375 -20.77 37.03 32.43
N GLY A 376 -19.76 37.83 32.10
CA GLY A 376 -18.38 37.46 32.10
C GLY A 376 -17.96 36.52 30.91
N LYS A 377 -16.71 36.14 30.93
CA LYS A 377 -16.14 35.27 29.88
C LYS A 377 -16.52 33.81 30.09
N LYS A 378 -17.12 33.22 29.08
CA LYS A 378 -17.45 31.80 29.05
C LYS A 378 -16.74 31.13 27.89
N SER A 379 -16.37 29.85 28.08
CA SER A 379 -15.78 29.05 27.01
C SER A 379 -16.85 28.69 26.01
N PHE A 380 -16.56 28.97 24.73
CA PHE A 380 -17.41 28.59 23.60
C PHE A 380 -16.98 27.28 22.99
N ARG A 381 -15.67 27.10 22.82
CA ARG A 381 -15.06 25.92 22.21
C ARG A 381 -13.68 25.70 22.80
N VAL A 382 -13.36 24.46 23.06
CA VAL A 382 -12.01 24.03 23.42
C VAL A 382 -11.54 23.01 22.40
N ASN A 383 -10.48 23.32 21.69
CA ASN A 383 -9.77 22.37 20.81
C ASN A 383 -8.60 21.82 21.59
N ALA A 384 -8.49 20.51 21.64
CA ALA A 384 -7.35 19.81 22.23
C ALA A 384 -6.49 19.19 21.11
N THR A 385 -5.19 19.33 21.24
CA THR A 385 -4.21 18.65 20.41
C THR A 385 -3.35 17.78 21.30
N GLU A 386 -3.35 16.50 21.04
CA GLU A 386 -2.51 15.54 21.73
C GLU A 386 -1.22 15.32 20.95
N LYS A 387 -0.10 15.34 21.66
CA LYS A 387 1.22 15.06 21.10
C LYS A 387 1.84 13.91 21.89
N VAL A 388 2.22 12.87 21.18
CA VAL A 388 2.93 11.71 21.73
C VAL A 388 4.35 11.69 21.17
N ILE A 389 5.34 11.64 22.05
CA ILE A 389 6.74 11.43 21.70
C ILE A 389 7.06 9.98 22.03
N MET A 390 7.50 9.23 21.04
CA MET A 390 7.87 7.82 21.15
C MET A 390 9.36 7.67 20.92
N ASN A 391 9.98 6.74 21.62
CA ASN A 391 11.41 6.47 21.48
C ASN A 391 11.63 4.99 21.15
N THR A 392 12.65 4.75 20.31
CA THR A 392 13.17 3.41 20.04
C THR A 392 14.31 3.11 21.01
N ASP A 393 14.74 1.86 21.06
CA ASP A 393 16.08 1.48 21.50
C ASP A 393 17.11 1.84 20.40
N PHE A 394 18.34 1.38 20.54
CA PHE A 394 19.34 1.54 19.49
C PHE A 394 18.85 0.90 18.19
N VAL A 395 18.98 1.64 17.11
CA VAL A 395 18.62 1.19 15.76
C VAL A 395 19.88 1.10 14.92
N ASN A 396 19.94 0.12 14.05
CA ASN A 396 21.02 -0.03 13.08
C ASN A 396 20.78 0.85 11.84
N GLU A 397 21.73 0.90 10.93
CA GLU A 397 21.65 1.74 9.73
C GLU A 397 20.47 1.34 8.84
N SER A 398 20.23 0.05 8.62
CA SER A 398 19.12 -0.44 7.81
C SER A 398 17.75 -0.12 8.42
N GLU A 399 17.62 -0.19 9.74
CA GLU A 399 16.41 0.26 10.43
C GLU A 399 16.22 1.77 10.31
N SER A 400 17.30 2.54 10.37
CA SER A 400 17.25 4.00 10.21
C SER A 400 16.77 4.41 8.82
N GLU A 401 17.27 3.74 7.77
CA GLU A 401 16.80 3.94 6.39
C GLU A 401 15.35 3.56 6.22
N TRP A 402 14.93 2.46 6.84
CA TRP A 402 13.53 2.02 6.82
C TRP A 402 12.60 3.02 7.53
N PHE A 403 13.02 3.63 8.63
CA PHE A 403 12.25 4.67 9.31
C PHE A 403 12.10 5.97 8.50
N GLU A 404 12.91 6.18 7.47
CA GLU A 404 12.63 7.27 6.52
C GLU A 404 11.28 7.09 5.83
N GLU A 405 10.86 5.84 5.58
CA GLU A 405 9.54 5.57 5.03
C GLU A 405 8.42 5.95 5.99
N LEU A 406 8.58 5.69 7.28
CA LEU A 406 7.64 6.15 8.31
C LEU A 406 7.46 7.68 8.26
N ILE A 407 8.56 8.43 8.11
CA ILE A 407 8.52 9.90 8.05
C ILE A 407 7.83 10.38 6.76
N ASN A 408 8.08 9.69 5.65
CA ASN A 408 7.57 10.07 4.32
C ASN A 408 6.22 9.44 3.99
N SER A 409 5.73 8.48 4.78
CA SER A 409 4.47 7.79 4.53
C SER A 409 3.27 8.74 4.44
N PRO A 410 2.36 8.57 3.49
CA PRO A 410 1.11 9.33 3.43
C PRO A 410 0.14 8.96 4.55
N GLU A 411 0.19 7.72 5.06
CA GLU A 411 -0.74 7.19 6.05
C GLU A 411 0.00 6.51 7.19
N ILE A 412 -0.26 6.94 8.42
CA ILE A 412 0.33 6.38 9.63
C ILE A 412 -0.76 6.21 10.67
N TYR A 413 -0.83 5.04 11.28
CA TYR A 413 -1.81 4.72 12.32
C TYR A 413 -1.14 4.20 13.58
N ILE A 414 -1.70 4.55 14.74
CA ILE A 414 -1.42 3.89 16.01
C ILE A 414 -2.36 2.68 16.09
N LEU A 415 -1.79 1.50 16.27
CA LEU A 415 -2.56 0.29 16.51
C LEU A 415 -2.82 0.16 18.00
N GLU A 416 -4.01 0.57 18.44
CA GLU A 416 -4.41 0.42 19.84
C GLU A 416 -4.98 -0.95 20.13
N GLY A 417 -4.80 -1.33 21.38
CA GLY A 417 -5.01 -2.67 21.90
C GLY A 417 -6.33 -3.34 21.58
N TYR A 418 -6.27 -4.63 21.67
CA TYR A 418 -7.30 -5.58 21.33
C TYR A 418 -8.23 -5.79 22.53
N GLN A 419 -9.52 -5.54 22.37
CA GLN A 419 -10.52 -5.94 23.37
C GLN A 419 -11.34 -7.12 22.87
N THR A 420 -11.33 -8.23 23.57
CA THR A 420 -12.31 -9.30 23.41
C THR A 420 -13.53 -8.99 24.26
N VAL A 421 -14.67 -8.75 23.66
CA VAL A 421 -15.96 -8.77 24.36
C VAL A 421 -16.69 -10.03 23.96
N ALA A 422 -16.89 -10.90 24.93
CA ALA A 422 -17.85 -12.03 24.85
C ALA A 422 -17.78 -12.83 23.54
N ASN A 423 -16.65 -13.45 23.23
CA ASN A 423 -16.39 -14.27 22.04
C ASN A 423 -16.30 -13.56 20.70
N ASP A 424 -16.46 -12.26 20.64
CA ASP A 424 -16.27 -11.50 19.42
C ASP A 424 -14.88 -10.83 19.43
N LYS A 425 -14.12 -11.05 18.36
CA LYS A 425 -12.87 -10.32 18.11
C LYS A 425 -13.23 -8.88 17.84
N LEU A 426 -12.75 -7.98 18.68
CA LEU A 426 -13.06 -6.57 18.57
C LEU A 426 -12.16 -5.84 17.60
N MET A 427 -12.76 -4.82 17.01
CA MET A 427 -12.07 -3.90 16.13
C MET A 427 -10.91 -3.23 16.87
N GLN A 428 -9.77 -3.26 16.25
CA GLN A 428 -8.66 -2.42 16.63
C GLN A 428 -8.98 -0.99 16.18
N TYR A 429 -8.94 -0.04 17.10
CA TYR A 429 -9.06 1.36 16.73
C TYR A 429 -7.74 1.86 16.17
N THR A 430 -7.79 2.38 14.96
CA THR A 430 -6.65 3.05 14.34
C THR A 430 -6.91 4.54 14.34
N PHE A 431 -5.94 5.32 14.83
CA PHE A 431 -5.99 6.77 14.76
C PHE A 431 -4.95 7.27 13.78
N GLU A 432 -5.37 8.08 12.84
CA GLU A 432 -4.47 8.73 11.92
C GLU A 432 -3.55 9.71 12.65
N VAL A 433 -2.26 9.64 12.39
CA VAL A 433 -1.25 10.51 12.98
C VAL A 433 -0.95 11.67 12.05
N GLU A 434 -1.25 12.89 12.47
CA GLU A 434 -0.86 14.08 11.71
C GLU A 434 0.66 14.22 11.61
N LYS A 435 1.21 14.19 10.40
CA LYS A 435 2.64 14.28 10.08
C LYS A 435 3.36 15.52 10.62
N SER A 436 2.66 16.64 10.75
CA SER A 436 3.27 17.92 11.13
C SER A 436 3.95 17.91 12.50
N LYS A 437 3.93 16.79 13.21
CA LYS A 437 4.39 16.67 14.61
C LYS A 437 5.44 15.60 14.86
N MET A 438 5.89 14.90 13.83
CA MET A 438 7.04 14.00 13.99
C MET A 438 8.34 14.80 14.07
N LEU A 439 8.83 14.99 15.28
CA LEU A 439 10.17 15.48 15.51
C LEU A 439 11.15 14.31 15.32
N ARG A 440 12.09 14.45 14.37
CA ARG A 440 13.26 13.56 14.28
C ARG A 440 13.96 13.55 15.63
N THR A 441 13.93 12.47 16.35
CA THR A 441 14.92 12.21 17.39
C THR A 441 16.17 11.72 16.65
N GLN A 442 17.20 12.56 16.61
CA GLN A 442 18.52 12.11 16.16
C GLN A 442 18.95 10.97 17.09
N ALA A 443 19.32 9.84 16.48
CA ALA A 443 20.16 8.86 17.15
C ALA A 443 21.49 9.57 17.48
N VAL A 444 21.87 9.58 18.74
CA VAL A 444 23.18 10.01 19.22
C VAL A 444 24.11 8.82 19.17
#